data_eba362333454388e205b8eb9dc3641ce
#
_entry.id   eba362333454388e205b8eb9dc3641ce
#
_cell.length_a   1.000
_cell.length_b   1.000
_cell.length_c   1.000
_cell.angle_alpha   90.00
_cell.angle_beta   90.00
_cell.angle_gamma   90.00
#
_symmetry.space_group_name_H-M   'P 1'
#
loop_
_entity.id
_entity.type
_entity.pdbx_description
1 polymer ?
#
loop_
_entity_poly.entity_id
_entity_poly.type
_entity_poly.pdbx_seq_one_letter_code
_entity_poly.pdbx_strand_id
1 'polypeptide(L)'
;MSAVMALLLSGSALGAIDTWQFKNEAQEQAFREVTSQLRCPKCQNNSIADSNAMIAADMRLKVYELQQQGQSKEQIVAYMVARYGSFVSYEPPLTAGTIMLWLIPGLFVAAGAGLLVARARRRDTADAALSEQERQRLAALLKKGNDA
;
A
#
# COMPACT_ATOMS: atom_id res chain seq x y z
N MET A 1 1.58 -5.29 58.81
CA MET A 1 0.74 -4.25 58.16
C MET A 1 0.99 -4.11 56.67
N SER A 2 2.14 -4.55 56.11
CA SER A 2 2.43 -4.46 54.66
C SER A 2 1.63 -5.41 53.78
N ALA A 3 1.20 -6.58 54.25
CA ALA A 3 0.47 -7.57 53.43
C ALA A 3 -0.99 -7.17 53.13
N VAL A 4 -1.62 -6.38 54.03
CA VAL A 4 -3.00 -5.91 53.82
C VAL A 4 -3.09 -4.79 52.81
N MET A 5 -2.02 -3.99 52.67
CA MET A 5 -1.94 -2.89 51.71
C MET A 5 -1.78 -3.39 50.27
N ALA A 6 -1.16 -4.58 50.07
CA ALA A 6 -0.99 -5.18 48.74
C ALA A 6 -2.29 -5.79 48.17
N LEU A 7 -3.24 -6.18 49.03
CA LEU A 7 -4.50 -6.79 48.58
C LEU A 7 -5.54 -5.78 48.09
N LEU A 8 -5.36 -4.50 48.41
CA LEU A 8 -6.30 -3.43 48.03
C LEU A 8 -5.99 -2.82 46.64
N LEU A 9 -4.84 -3.17 46.00
CA LEU A 9 -4.47 -2.68 44.69
C LEU A 9 -4.86 -3.62 43.52
N SER A 10 -5.54 -4.74 43.83
CA SER A 10 -6.08 -5.63 42.78
C SER A 10 -7.38 -5.04 42.20
N GLY A 11 -7.33 -3.79 41.76
CA GLY A 11 -8.41 -3.17 41.00
C GLY A 11 -8.57 -3.91 39.69
N SER A 12 -9.65 -4.66 39.52
CA SER A 12 -10.05 -5.28 38.27
C SER A 12 -10.10 -4.21 37.20
N ALA A 13 -9.13 -4.22 36.27
CA ALA A 13 -9.23 -3.45 35.03
C ALA A 13 -10.38 -4.06 34.22
N LEU A 14 -11.60 -3.58 34.45
CA LEU A 14 -12.74 -3.82 33.57
C LEU A 14 -12.46 -3.06 32.27
N GLY A 15 -11.69 -3.67 31.38
CA GLY A 15 -11.63 -3.24 29.98
C GLY A 15 -13.03 -3.36 29.42
N ALA A 16 -13.61 -2.27 28.93
CA ALA A 16 -14.87 -2.30 28.20
C ALA A 16 -14.67 -3.17 26.95
N ILE A 17 -15.06 -4.44 27.03
CA ILE A 17 -15.13 -5.33 25.87
C ILE A 17 -16.45 -5.01 25.20
N ASP A 18 -16.39 -4.40 24.02
CA ASP A 18 -17.55 -4.21 23.15
C ASP A 18 -18.09 -5.59 22.75
N THR A 19 -19.16 -6.04 23.41
CA THR A 19 -19.81 -7.32 23.08
C THR A 19 -20.85 -7.09 22.00
N TRP A 20 -20.45 -7.35 20.75
CA TRP A 20 -21.34 -7.29 19.60
C TRP A 20 -22.07 -8.63 19.41
N GLN A 21 -23.36 -8.58 19.12
CA GLN A 21 -24.15 -9.77 18.82
C GLN A 21 -24.36 -9.89 17.32
N PHE A 22 -23.72 -10.89 16.71
CA PHE A 22 -23.87 -11.18 15.29
C PHE A 22 -24.83 -12.34 15.07
N LYS A 23 -25.55 -12.33 13.93
CA LYS A 23 -26.49 -13.40 13.57
C LYS A 23 -25.77 -14.69 13.16
N ASN A 24 -24.56 -14.56 12.64
CA ASN A 24 -23.72 -15.66 12.21
C ASN A 24 -22.24 -15.22 12.13
N GLU A 25 -21.35 -16.19 11.97
CA GLU A 25 -19.91 -15.99 11.87
C GLU A 25 -19.52 -15.13 10.64
N ALA A 26 -20.22 -15.28 9.51
CA ALA A 26 -19.97 -14.47 8.31
C ALA A 26 -20.21 -12.98 8.55
N GLN A 27 -21.24 -12.64 9.33
CA GLN A 27 -21.52 -11.25 9.70
C GLN A 27 -20.42 -10.70 10.63
N GLU A 28 -19.94 -11.49 11.56
CA GLU A 28 -18.83 -11.11 12.45
C GLU A 28 -17.55 -10.90 11.64
N GLN A 29 -17.23 -11.79 10.72
CA GLN A 29 -16.06 -11.66 9.86
C GLN A 29 -16.15 -10.41 8.99
N ALA A 30 -17.30 -10.14 8.36
CA ALA A 30 -17.52 -8.92 7.59
C ALA A 30 -17.36 -7.66 8.44
N PHE A 31 -17.83 -7.67 9.69
CA PHE A 31 -17.62 -6.57 10.63
C PHE A 31 -16.13 -6.34 10.92
N ARG A 32 -15.38 -7.40 11.21
CA ARG A 32 -13.93 -7.34 11.46
C ARG A 32 -13.18 -6.80 10.24
N GLU A 33 -13.54 -7.25 9.04
CA GLU A 33 -12.95 -6.77 7.81
C GLU A 33 -13.18 -5.27 7.60
N VAL A 34 -14.42 -4.79 7.73
CA VAL A 34 -14.74 -3.38 7.57
C VAL A 34 -14.04 -2.52 8.61
N THR A 35 -14.04 -2.94 9.87
CA THR A 35 -13.41 -2.16 10.95
C THR A 35 -11.89 -2.11 10.85
N SER A 36 -11.25 -3.15 10.30
CA SER A 36 -9.81 -3.17 10.03
C SER A 36 -9.42 -2.30 8.82
N GLN A 37 -10.31 -2.12 7.84
CA GLN A 37 -10.09 -1.26 6.67
C GLN A 37 -10.28 0.24 6.95
N LEU A 38 -10.95 0.57 8.06
CA LEU A 38 -11.24 1.96 8.39
C LEU A 38 -10.21 2.51 9.38
N ARG A 39 -9.63 3.67 9.04
CA ARG A 39 -8.72 4.41 9.92
C ARG A 39 -9.47 5.19 10.98
N CYS A 40 -8.89 5.25 12.13
CA CYS A 40 -9.31 6.19 13.16
C CYS A 40 -8.74 7.59 12.85
N PRO A 41 -9.57 8.61 12.57
CA PRO A 41 -9.10 9.92 12.12
C PRO A 41 -8.34 10.73 13.18
N LYS A 42 -8.48 10.38 14.46
CA LYS A 42 -7.80 11.02 15.60
C LYS A 42 -6.78 10.12 16.29
N CYS A 43 -6.47 8.96 15.71
CA CYS A 43 -5.50 8.02 16.23
C CYS A 43 -4.20 8.06 15.43
N GLN A 44 -3.12 7.50 15.97
CA GLN A 44 -1.82 7.44 15.29
C GLN A 44 -1.82 6.40 14.15
N ASN A 45 -2.66 6.61 13.14
CA ASN A 45 -2.76 5.76 11.95
C ASN A 45 -3.27 4.32 12.19
N ASN A 46 -3.86 4.05 13.34
CA ASN A 46 -4.44 2.74 13.67
C ASN A 46 -5.82 2.58 13.04
N SER A 47 -6.22 1.32 12.82
CA SER A 47 -7.59 1.00 12.42
C SER A 47 -8.58 1.29 13.55
N ILE A 48 -9.86 1.42 13.22
CA ILE A 48 -10.89 1.53 14.25
C ILE A 48 -11.07 0.21 15.01
N ALA A 49 -10.63 -0.93 14.45
CA ALA A 49 -10.63 -2.21 15.15
C ALA A 49 -9.61 -2.24 16.29
N ASP A 50 -8.44 -1.62 16.11
CA ASP A 50 -7.31 -1.70 17.03
C ASP A 50 -7.21 -0.51 18.00
N SER A 51 -8.09 0.49 17.83
CA SER A 51 -8.04 1.72 18.63
C SER A 51 -9.05 1.71 19.75
N ASN A 52 -8.59 2.04 20.97
CA ASN A 52 -9.44 2.25 22.15
C ASN A 52 -9.94 3.71 22.28
N ALA A 53 -9.68 4.58 21.31
CA ALA A 53 -10.17 5.94 21.33
C ALA A 53 -11.71 5.96 21.24
N MET A 54 -12.34 6.90 21.94
CA MET A 54 -13.82 7.05 21.95
C MET A 54 -14.39 7.17 20.54
N ILE A 55 -13.74 7.95 19.67
CA ILE A 55 -14.17 8.08 18.26
C ILE A 55 -14.10 6.76 17.49
N ALA A 56 -13.13 5.90 17.79
CA ALA A 56 -13.04 4.58 17.17
C ALA A 56 -14.19 3.68 17.63
N ALA A 57 -14.57 3.76 18.91
CA ALA A 57 -15.72 3.05 19.45
C ALA A 57 -17.03 3.51 18.79
N ASP A 58 -17.23 4.82 18.66
CA ASP A 58 -18.40 5.40 17.97
C ASP A 58 -18.47 4.96 16.49
N MET A 59 -17.32 4.92 15.82
CA MET A 59 -17.25 4.46 14.44
C MET A 59 -17.56 2.96 14.33
N ARG A 60 -17.05 2.11 15.23
CA ARG A 60 -17.41 0.68 15.27
C ARG A 60 -18.90 0.48 15.50
N LEU A 61 -19.49 1.22 16.44
CA LEU A 61 -20.93 1.17 16.68
C LEU A 61 -21.69 1.52 15.40
N LYS A 62 -21.27 2.53 14.67
CA LYS A 62 -21.92 2.93 13.42
C LYS A 62 -21.79 1.88 12.32
N VAL A 63 -20.62 1.25 12.18
CA VAL A 63 -20.43 0.10 11.28
C VAL A 63 -21.39 -1.03 11.61
N TYR A 64 -21.51 -1.36 12.91
CA TYR A 64 -22.42 -2.40 13.37
C TYR A 64 -23.88 -2.08 13.04
N GLU A 65 -24.33 -0.86 13.32
CA GLU A 65 -25.70 -0.41 13.00
C GLU A 65 -26.02 -0.54 11.50
N LEU A 66 -25.13 -0.07 10.63
CA LEU A 66 -25.30 -0.13 9.18
C LEU A 66 -25.33 -1.56 8.69
N GLN A 67 -24.50 -2.42 9.27
CA GLN A 67 -24.48 -3.85 8.95
C GLN A 67 -25.76 -4.56 9.39
N GLN A 68 -26.33 -4.20 10.55
CA GLN A 68 -27.64 -4.72 11.00
C GLN A 68 -28.79 -4.27 10.10
N GLN A 69 -28.66 -3.12 9.45
CA GLN A 69 -29.59 -2.63 8.41
C GLN A 69 -29.42 -3.34 7.06
N GLY A 70 -28.48 -4.28 6.95
CA GLY A 70 -28.23 -5.05 5.74
C GLY A 70 -27.41 -4.34 4.67
N GLN A 71 -26.70 -3.26 5.03
CA GLN A 71 -25.81 -2.58 4.08
C GLN A 71 -24.58 -3.45 3.76
N SER A 72 -24.14 -3.39 2.48
CA SER A 72 -22.95 -4.06 2.05
C SER A 72 -21.68 -3.37 2.59
N LYS A 73 -20.56 -4.09 2.56
CA LYS A 73 -19.24 -3.56 2.95
C LYS A 73 -18.90 -2.26 2.21
N GLU A 74 -19.13 -2.23 0.90
CA GLU A 74 -18.86 -1.07 0.05
C GLU A 74 -19.74 0.14 0.43
N GLN A 75 -21.02 -0.11 0.73
CA GLN A 75 -21.94 0.93 1.19
C GLN A 75 -21.55 1.51 2.54
N ILE A 76 -21.10 0.66 3.47
CA ILE A 76 -20.62 1.07 4.79
C ILE A 76 -19.36 1.92 4.66
N VAL A 77 -18.39 1.46 3.87
CA VAL A 77 -17.15 2.22 3.62
C VAL A 77 -17.45 3.55 2.94
N ALA A 78 -18.33 3.57 1.94
CA ALA A 78 -18.76 4.80 1.26
C ALA A 78 -19.41 5.79 2.23
N TYR A 79 -20.29 5.31 3.13
CA TYR A 79 -20.91 6.13 4.17
C TYR A 79 -19.85 6.74 5.09
N MET A 80 -18.86 5.94 5.53
CA MET A 80 -17.79 6.41 6.41
C MET A 80 -16.90 7.44 5.71
N VAL A 81 -16.56 7.22 4.43
CA VAL A 81 -15.81 8.18 3.61
C VAL A 81 -16.59 9.48 3.44
N ALA A 82 -17.88 9.41 3.17
CA ALA A 82 -18.73 10.62 3.04
C ALA A 82 -18.81 11.41 4.37
N ARG A 83 -18.77 10.73 5.51
CA ARG A 83 -18.92 11.35 6.83
C ARG A 83 -17.60 11.88 7.41
N TYR A 84 -16.50 11.17 7.22
CA TYR A 84 -15.20 11.44 7.85
C TYR A 84 -14.11 11.84 6.85
N GLY A 85 -14.41 11.80 5.56
CA GLY A 85 -13.46 12.10 4.48
C GLY A 85 -12.73 10.86 3.96
N SER A 86 -12.10 10.99 2.79
CA SER A 86 -11.40 9.89 2.10
C SER A 86 -10.22 9.30 2.89
N PHE A 87 -9.68 10.06 3.85
CA PHE A 87 -8.59 9.61 4.71
C PHE A 87 -8.98 8.46 5.64
N VAL A 88 -10.28 8.24 5.88
CA VAL A 88 -10.77 7.16 6.76
C VAL A 88 -10.59 5.78 6.15
N SER A 89 -10.40 5.66 4.83
CA SER A 89 -10.13 4.38 4.16
C SER A 89 -8.63 4.20 3.92
N TYR A 90 -8.11 2.97 4.15
CA TYR A 90 -6.77 2.60 3.75
C TYR A 90 -6.66 2.40 2.24
N GLU A 91 -7.76 2.08 1.57
CA GLU A 91 -7.79 1.94 0.13
C GLU A 91 -8.07 3.30 -0.51
N PRO A 92 -7.09 3.88 -1.23
CA PRO A 92 -7.31 5.15 -1.91
C PRO A 92 -8.34 4.96 -3.02
N PRO A 93 -9.31 5.87 -3.17
CA PRO A 93 -10.27 5.80 -4.26
C PRO A 93 -9.52 5.94 -5.59
N LEU A 94 -9.87 5.09 -6.56
CA LEU A 94 -9.37 5.18 -7.94
C LEU A 94 -10.01 6.40 -8.62
N THR A 95 -9.37 7.54 -8.48
CA THR A 95 -9.76 8.79 -9.14
C THR A 95 -8.79 9.11 -10.27
N ALA A 96 -9.19 9.97 -11.21
CA ALA A 96 -8.29 10.44 -12.27
C ALA A 96 -6.96 10.99 -11.72
N GLY A 97 -7.00 11.65 -10.56
CA GLY A 97 -5.79 12.16 -9.89
C GLY A 97 -4.87 11.06 -9.37
N THR A 98 -5.43 9.99 -8.77
CA THR A 98 -4.63 8.87 -8.28
C THR A 98 -4.04 8.03 -9.42
N ILE A 99 -4.76 7.90 -10.55
CA ILE A 99 -4.25 7.24 -11.76
C ILE A 99 -3.06 8.02 -12.34
N MET A 100 -3.16 9.35 -12.43
CA MET A 100 -2.05 10.21 -12.89
C MET A 100 -0.79 10.06 -12.03
N LEU A 101 -0.97 9.87 -10.71
CA LEU A 101 0.15 9.67 -9.77
C LEU A 101 0.97 8.40 -10.10
N TRP A 102 0.33 7.37 -10.65
CA TRP A 102 1.00 6.13 -11.08
C TRP A 102 1.47 6.18 -12.53
N LEU A 103 0.73 6.87 -13.42
CA LEU A 103 1.09 6.99 -14.82
C LEU A 103 2.39 7.77 -15.03
N ILE A 104 2.59 8.88 -14.29
CA ILE A 104 3.77 9.72 -14.46
C ILE A 104 5.07 8.95 -14.20
N PRO A 105 5.30 8.29 -13.04
CA PRO A 105 6.52 7.53 -12.83
C PRO A 105 6.64 6.34 -13.78
N GLY A 106 5.54 5.67 -14.13
CA GLY A 106 5.53 4.60 -15.10
C GLY A 106 6.03 5.04 -16.49
N LEU A 107 5.61 6.21 -16.92
CA LEU A 107 6.03 6.80 -18.21
C LEU A 107 7.51 7.19 -18.20
N PHE A 108 8.02 7.72 -17.07
CA PHE A 108 9.45 7.99 -16.91
C PHE A 108 10.29 6.71 -16.97
N VAL A 109 9.87 5.64 -16.32
CA VAL A 109 10.55 4.34 -16.37
C VAL A 109 10.54 3.78 -17.78
N ALA A 110 9.40 3.82 -18.48
CA ALA A 110 9.28 3.35 -19.86
C ALA A 110 10.16 4.14 -20.83
N ALA A 111 10.16 5.47 -20.71
CA ALA A 111 11.02 6.35 -21.52
C ALA A 111 12.50 6.10 -21.25
N GLY A 112 12.90 5.98 -19.98
CA GLY A 112 14.28 5.67 -19.59
C GLY A 112 14.75 4.32 -20.10
N ALA A 113 13.93 3.29 -19.97
CA ALA A 113 14.22 1.96 -20.49
C ALA A 113 14.33 1.97 -22.01
N GLY A 114 13.42 2.66 -22.72
CA GLY A 114 13.47 2.82 -24.18
C GLY A 114 14.76 3.51 -24.64
N LEU A 115 15.17 4.55 -23.93
CA LEU A 115 16.40 5.30 -24.23
C LEU A 115 17.66 4.44 -24.01
N LEU A 116 17.68 3.65 -22.94
CA LEU A 116 18.78 2.71 -22.67
C LEU A 116 18.88 1.63 -23.73
N VAL A 117 17.76 1.02 -24.13
CA VAL A 117 17.72 0.01 -25.18
C VAL A 117 18.16 0.60 -26.53
N ALA A 118 17.68 1.80 -26.89
CA ALA A 118 18.08 2.49 -28.10
C ALA A 118 19.59 2.80 -28.11
N ARG A 119 20.13 3.21 -26.94
CA ARG A 119 21.56 3.49 -26.81
C ARG A 119 22.42 2.21 -26.86
N ALA A 120 21.96 1.12 -26.25
CA ALA A 120 22.65 -0.18 -26.30
C ALA A 120 22.73 -0.69 -27.76
N ARG A 121 21.61 -0.67 -28.48
CA ARG A 121 21.57 -1.06 -29.89
C ARG A 121 22.50 -0.22 -30.77
N ARG A 122 22.63 1.09 -30.50
CA ARG A 122 23.55 1.96 -31.24
C ARG A 122 25.02 1.67 -30.91
N ARG A 123 25.33 1.23 -29.69
CA ARG A 123 26.68 0.81 -29.29
C ARG A 123 27.11 -0.46 -30.02
N ASP A 124 26.25 -1.47 -30.06
CA ASP A 124 26.54 -2.74 -30.74
C ASP A 124 26.86 -2.53 -32.23
N THR A 125 26.15 -1.61 -32.89
CA THR A 125 26.45 -1.26 -34.30
C THR A 125 27.73 -0.46 -34.45
N ALA A 126 28.08 0.39 -33.50
CA ALA A 126 29.32 1.16 -33.54
C ALA A 126 30.56 0.28 -33.25
N ASP A 127 30.44 -0.63 -32.28
CA ASP A 127 31.51 -1.57 -31.92
C ASP A 127 31.75 -2.58 -33.06
N ALA A 128 30.70 -3.04 -33.75
CA ALA A 128 30.82 -3.87 -34.94
C ALA A 128 31.57 -3.15 -36.09
N ALA A 129 31.27 -1.87 -36.32
CA ALA A 129 31.94 -1.06 -37.32
C ALA A 129 33.42 -0.78 -36.98
N LEU A 130 33.71 -0.55 -35.69
CA LEU A 130 35.08 -0.38 -35.19
C LEU A 130 35.89 -1.69 -35.32
N SER A 131 35.27 -2.83 -34.98
CA SER A 131 35.95 -4.14 -35.09
C SER A 131 36.33 -4.48 -36.54
N GLU A 132 35.53 -4.16 -37.52
CA GLU A 132 35.87 -4.34 -38.93
C GLU A 132 37.01 -3.43 -39.38
N GLN A 133 37.04 -2.20 -38.91
CA GLN A 133 38.11 -1.24 -39.19
C GLN A 133 39.44 -1.64 -38.54
N GLU A 134 39.41 -2.16 -37.33
CA GLU A 134 40.55 -2.73 -36.64
C GLU A 134 41.08 -3.99 -37.32
N ARG A 135 40.19 -4.88 -37.75
CA ARG A 135 40.56 -6.06 -38.56
C ARG A 135 41.28 -5.69 -39.83
N GLN A 136 40.82 -4.69 -40.57
CA GLN A 136 41.46 -4.20 -41.78
C GLN A 136 42.82 -3.58 -41.49
N ARG A 137 42.96 -2.81 -40.41
CA ARG A 137 44.26 -2.26 -39.99
C ARG A 137 45.25 -3.36 -39.58
N LEU A 138 44.80 -4.35 -38.82
CA LEU A 138 45.60 -5.52 -38.45
C LEU A 138 46.05 -6.31 -39.69
N ALA A 139 45.16 -6.56 -40.64
CA ALA A 139 45.48 -7.23 -41.87
C ALA A 139 46.52 -6.45 -42.69
N ALA A 140 46.40 -5.11 -42.76
CA ALA A 140 47.35 -4.25 -43.45
C ALA A 140 48.74 -4.24 -42.79
N LEU A 141 48.80 -4.25 -41.46
CA LEU A 141 50.05 -4.29 -40.68
C LEU A 141 50.75 -5.66 -40.82
N LEU A 142 49.99 -6.75 -40.79
CA LEU A 142 50.53 -8.09 -40.99
C LEU A 142 51.09 -8.29 -42.41
N LYS A 143 50.42 -7.73 -43.44
CA LYS A 143 50.92 -7.78 -44.78
C LYS A 143 52.21 -6.99 -44.94
N LYS A 144 52.32 -5.81 -44.33
CA LYS A 144 53.53 -4.97 -44.35
C LYS A 144 54.71 -5.61 -43.58
N GLY A 145 54.45 -6.39 -42.54
CA GLY A 145 55.46 -7.11 -41.78
C GLY A 145 55.97 -8.38 -42.46
N ASN A 146 55.24 -8.91 -43.45
CA ASN A 146 55.64 -10.11 -44.18
C ASN A 146 56.41 -9.78 -45.47
N ASP A 147 56.40 -8.52 -45.93
CA ASP A 147 57.09 -8.02 -47.08
C ASP A 147 58.43 -7.32 -46.72
N ALA A 148 58.85 -7.36 -45.47
CA ALA A 148 60.08 -6.81 -44.92
C ALA A 148 61.06 -7.93 -44.48
#